data_388dabf76b351fd030e26d673ad78fba
#
_entry.id   388dabf76b351fd030e26d673ad78fba
#
_cell.length_a   1.000
_cell.length_b   1.000
_cell.length_c   1.000
_cell.angle_alpha   90.00
_cell.angle_beta   90.00
_cell.angle_gamma   90.00
#
_symmetry.space_group_name_H-M   'P 1'
#
loop_
_entity.id
_entity.type
_entity.pdbx_description
1 polymer ?
#
loop_
_entity_poly.entity_id
_entity_poly.type
_entity_poly.pdbx_seq_one_letter_code
_entity_poly.pdbx_strand_id
1 'polypeptide(L)'
;ATLGVGTALVGIGFAYSCQAGNCGTCKCELVSGDILELEYSEHALSPDERSRGIVLACRSQMWSDVVVRRLDSEDFVMHPSRVMRCRVAEIASLTHDILRLKLEIVAGGPFTFSAGQYAQLELPVAPGICRDYSMANRPDQPLLEFHVRVMPGGSVSHRIATALKVGDMVKVSGPMGTSYLRA
;
A
#
# COMPACT_ATOMS: atom_id res chain seq x y z
N ALA A 1 7.83 15.41 10.28
CA ALA A 1 7.05 14.36 9.61
C ALA A 1 6.41 14.96 8.35
N THR A 2 6.11 14.14 7.33
CA THR A 2 5.31 14.57 6.18
C THR A 2 3.83 14.64 6.54
N LEU A 3 3.04 15.41 5.79
CA LEU A 3 1.59 15.50 5.96
C LEU A 3 0.93 14.11 5.95
N GLY A 4 1.31 13.25 5.01
CA GLY A 4 0.76 11.90 4.90
C GLY A 4 0.99 11.03 6.14
N VAL A 5 2.16 11.13 6.79
CA VAL A 5 2.46 10.43 8.05
C VAL A 5 1.72 11.08 9.21
N GLY A 6 1.67 12.42 9.27
CA GLY A 6 0.98 13.15 10.33
C GLY A 6 -0.51 12.85 10.37
N THR A 7 -1.19 12.83 9.22
CA THR A 7 -2.61 12.53 9.14
C THR A 7 -2.92 11.06 9.50
N ALA A 8 -2.06 10.12 9.15
CA ALA A 8 -2.21 8.72 9.53
C ALA A 8 -2.13 8.51 11.05
N LEU A 9 -1.26 9.27 11.74
CA LEU A 9 -1.11 9.20 13.20
C LEU A 9 -2.34 9.69 13.97
N VAL A 10 -3.14 10.61 13.39
CA VAL A 10 -4.39 11.11 14.00
C VAL A 10 -5.65 10.47 13.44
N GLY A 11 -5.51 9.40 12.65
CA GLY A 11 -6.65 8.65 12.11
C GLY A 11 -7.37 9.34 10.96
N ILE A 12 -6.80 10.39 10.37
CA ILE A 12 -7.35 11.04 9.17
C ILE A 12 -6.90 10.26 7.94
N GLY A 13 -7.85 9.62 7.27
CA GLY A 13 -7.59 8.90 6.02
C GLY A 13 -7.17 9.82 4.90
N PHE A 14 -5.94 9.65 4.44
CA PHE A 14 -5.42 10.31 3.25
C PHE A 14 -5.16 9.27 2.16
N ALA A 15 -5.56 9.57 0.93
CA ALA A 15 -5.21 8.73 -0.20
C ALA A 15 -3.69 8.66 -0.34
N TYR A 16 -3.11 7.47 -0.42
CA TYR A 16 -1.68 7.30 -0.65
C TYR A 16 -1.40 6.01 -1.43
N SER A 17 -0.26 5.96 -2.10
CA SER A 17 0.24 4.78 -2.79
C SER A 17 1.77 4.72 -2.69
N CYS A 18 2.52 5.29 -3.64
CA CYS A 18 3.98 5.15 -3.73
C CYS A 18 4.76 5.77 -2.56
N GLN A 19 4.22 6.77 -1.87
CA GLN A 19 4.86 7.58 -0.82
C GLN A 19 6.21 8.22 -1.21
N ALA A 20 6.54 8.20 -2.50
CA ALA A 20 7.82 8.63 -3.06
C ALA A 20 7.68 9.82 -4.04
N GLY A 21 6.48 10.41 -4.15
CA GLY A 21 6.25 11.56 -5.04
C GLY A 21 6.14 11.21 -6.51
N ASN A 22 5.80 9.97 -6.88
CA ASN A 22 5.78 9.53 -8.27
C ASN A 22 4.39 9.27 -8.86
N CYS A 23 3.36 9.03 -8.01
CA CYS A 23 2.06 8.57 -8.50
C CYS A 23 0.93 9.62 -8.43
N GLY A 24 1.12 10.71 -7.71
CA GLY A 24 0.10 11.76 -7.55
C GLY A 24 -1.12 11.39 -6.70
N THR A 25 -1.22 10.17 -6.17
CA THR A 25 -2.40 9.70 -5.42
C THR A 25 -2.70 10.53 -4.16
N CYS A 26 -1.66 11.08 -3.53
CA CYS A 26 -1.77 11.84 -2.28
C CYS A 26 -1.92 13.36 -2.51
N LYS A 27 -2.46 13.78 -3.66
CA LYS A 27 -2.74 15.21 -3.93
C LYS A 27 -3.78 15.76 -2.96
N CYS A 28 -3.51 16.95 -2.45
CA CYS A 28 -4.44 17.74 -1.66
C CYS A 28 -4.22 19.22 -1.90
N GLU A 29 -5.21 20.04 -1.59
CA GLU A 29 -5.09 21.48 -1.63
C GLU A 29 -4.54 21.98 -0.29
N LEU A 30 -3.46 22.76 -0.32
CA LEU A 30 -2.97 23.50 0.84
C LEU A 30 -3.81 24.77 1.00
N VAL A 31 -4.65 24.81 2.03
CA VAL A 31 -5.54 25.95 2.30
C VAL A 31 -4.81 27.01 3.14
N SER A 32 -4.02 26.58 4.12
CA SER A 32 -3.19 27.50 4.94
C SER A 32 -2.06 26.76 5.62
N GLY A 33 -1.07 27.53 6.09
CA GLY A 33 0.13 27.04 6.77
C GLY A 33 1.33 26.92 5.83
N ASP A 34 2.50 26.64 6.43
CA ASP A 34 3.78 26.56 5.74
C ASP A 34 4.25 25.11 5.65
N ILE A 35 4.69 24.72 4.46
CA ILE A 35 5.26 23.41 4.18
C ILE A 35 6.63 23.55 3.49
N LEU A 36 7.50 22.56 3.73
CA LEU A 36 8.67 22.32 2.91
C LEU A 36 8.35 21.19 1.93
N GLU A 37 8.39 21.49 0.64
CA GLU A 37 8.22 20.50 -0.41
C GLU A 37 9.52 19.71 -0.61
N LEU A 38 9.43 18.38 -0.56
CA LEU A 38 10.51 17.47 -0.92
C LEU A 38 10.45 17.17 -2.42
N GLU A 39 11.54 16.68 -2.99
CA GLU A 39 11.65 16.32 -4.41
C GLU A 39 10.54 15.32 -4.84
N TYR A 40 9.94 15.54 -6.00
CA TYR A 40 8.90 14.72 -6.60
C TYR A 40 8.96 14.79 -8.14
N SER A 41 8.27 13.87 -8.80
CA SER A 41 8.15 13.82 -10.25
C SER A 41 7.09 14.82 -10.75
N GLU A 42 7.39 15.57 -11.82
CA GLU A 42 6.43 16.47 -12.49
C GLU A 42 5.19 15.71 -13.03
N HIS A 43 5.30 14.41 -13.29
CA HIS A 43 4.15 13.57 -13.64
C HIS A 43 3.19 13.36 -12.47
N ALA A 44 3.70 13.43 -11.23
CA ALA A 44 2.88 13.29 -10.03
C ALA A 44 2.17 14.58 -9.63
N LEU A 45 2.79 15.74 -9.90
CA LEU A 45 2.23 17.06 -9.63
C LEU A 45 2.77 18.03 -10.68
N SER A 46 1.89 18.51 -11.54
CA SER A 46 2.27 19.47 -12.60
C SER A 46 2.49 20.88 -12.04
N PRO A 47 3.28 21.74 -12.74
CA PRO A 47 3.44 23.13 -12.36
C PRO A 47 2.12 23.91 -12.27
N ASP A 48 1.16 23.60 -13.14
CA ASP A 48 -0.17 24.22 -13.13
C ASP A 48 -0.97 23.83 -11.87
N GLU A 49 -0.97 22.56 -11.47
CA GLU A 49 -1.61 22.12 -10.23
C GLU A 49 -0.96 22.78 -9.00
N ARG A 50 0.38 22.83 -8.98
CA ARG A 50 1.13 23.50 -7.91
C ARG A 50 0.77 24.97 -7.81
N SER A 51 0.63 25.68 -8.92
CA SER A 51 0.23 27.11 -8.95
C SER A 51 -1.16 27.35 -8.36
N ARG A 52 -2.02 26.31 -8.36
CA ARG A 52 -3.36 26.32 -7.76
C ARG A 52 -3.36 25.88 -6.28
N GLY A 53 -2.20 25.73 -5.65
CA GLY A 53 -2.08 25.32 -4.26
C GLY A 53 -2.21 23.81 -4.02
N ILE A 54 -2.14 22.99 -5.07
CA ILE A 54 -2.13 21.53 -4.90
C ILE A 54 -0.72 21.09 -4.48
N VAL A 55 -0.66 20.17 -3.53
CA VAL A 55 0.58 19.61 -3.00
C VAL A 55 0.49 18.10 -2.88
N LEU A 56 1.63 17.41 -2.75
CA LEU A 56 1.69 15.98 -2.48
C LEU A 56 1.89 15.74 -0.97
N ALA A 57 0.89 15.21 -0.28
CA ALA A 57 0.95 15.01 1.17
C ALA A 57 2.17 14.17 1.61
N CYS A 58 2.60 13.19 0.82
CA CYS A 58 3.78 12.36 1.12
C CYS A 58 5.12 13.10 0.94
N ARG A 59 5.12 14.25 0.25
CA ARG A 59 6.32 15.06 -0.04
C ARG A 59 6.28 16.44 0.60
N SER A 60 5.30 16.72 1.44
CA SER A 60 5.13 18.00 2.15
C SER A 60 5.44 17.83 3.63
N GLN A 61 6.52 18.44 4.10
CA GLN A 61 6.86 18.52 5.53
C GLN A 61 6.22 19.76 6.14
N MET A 62 5.52 19.61 7.25
CA MET A 62 4.88 20.71 7.97
C MET A 62 5.93 21.54 8.71
N TRP A 63 5.88 22.87 8.54
CA TRP A 63 6.67 23.85 9.27
C TRP A 63 5.84 24.68 10.24
N SER A 64 4.51 24.69 10.06
CA SER A 64 3.54 25.31 10.95
C SER A 64 2.33 24.39 11.10
N ASP A 65 1.29 24.87 11.78
CA ASP A 65 -0.04 24.27 11.67
C ASP A 65 -0.54 24.45 10.23
N VAL A 66 -0.99 23.36 9.62
CA VAL A 66 -1.45 23.34 8.23
C VAL A 66 -2.90 22.91 8.14
N VAL A 67 -3.64 23.57 7.26
CA VAL A 67 -4.99 23.16 6.85
C VAL A 67 -4.92 22.69 5.41
N VAL A 68 -5.38 21.46 5.17
CA VAL A 68 -5.46 20.89 3.83
C VAL A 68 -6.87 20.44 3.52
N ARG A 69 -7.26 20.58 2.24
CA ARG A 69 -8.52 20.08 1.70
C ARG A 69 -8.24 18.86 0.83
N ARG A 70 -8.98 17.79 1.07
CA ARG A 70 -8.93 16.61 0.21
C ARG A 70 -9.54 16.94 -1.15
N LEU A 71 -8.96 16.38 -2.22
CA LEU A 71 -9.48 16.50 -3.59
C LEU A 71 -10.39 15.33 -3.97
N ASP A 72 -10.43 14.29 -3.12
CA ASP A 72 -11.23 13.10 -3.37
C ASP A 72 -12.73 13.38 -3.14
N SER A 73 -13.57 12.75 -3.95
CA SER A 73 -15.01 12.67 -3.70
C SER A 73 -15.32 11.88 -2.42
N GLU A 74 -16.52 12.06 -1.86
CA GLU A 74 -16.97 11.44 -0.59
C GLU A 74 -17.05 9.90 -0.60
N ASP A 75 -16.87 9.26 -1.76
CA ASP A 75 -16.97 7.80 -1.95
C ASP A 75 -15.70 7.01 -1.58
N PHE A 76 -14.87 7.53 -0.69
CA PHE A 76 -13.66 6.87 -0.26
C PHE A 76 -13.93 5.84 0.84
N VAL A 77 -13.92 4.56 0.46
CA VAL A 77 -14.03 3.48 1.44
C VAL A 77 -12.71 3.29 2.18
N MET A 78 -12.69 3.61 3.46
CA MET A 78 -11.54 3.39 4.34
C MET A 78 -11.62 2.02 4.99
N HIS A 79 -10.60 1.21 4.76
CA HIS A 79 -10.38 -0.03 5.50
C HIS A 79 -9.29 0.20 6.55
N PRO A 80 -9.50 -0.20 7.83
CA PRO A 80 -8.48 -0.03 8.85
C PRO A 80 -7.26 -0.90 8.50
N SER A 81 -6.09 -0.27 8.43
CA SER A 81 -4.84 -1.01 8.25
C SER A 81 -4.54 -1.86 9.48
N ARG A 82 -4.17 -3.11 9.27
CA ARG A 82 -3.90 -4.11 10.31
C ARG A 82 -2.59 -4.83 10.03
N VAL A 83 -1.99 -5.31 11.11
CA VAL A 83 -0.87 -6.25 11.04
C VAL A 83 -1.39 -7.61 11.42
N MET A 84 -1.28 -8.55 10.51
CA MET A 84 -1.81 -9.91 10.65
C MET A 84 -0.67 -10.93 10.64
N ARG A 85 -0.90 -12.02 11.35
CA ARG A 85 -0.12 -13.26 11.20
C ARG A 85 -0.92 -14.20 10.32
N CYS A 86 -0.34 -14.60 9.21
CA CYS A 86 -0.96 -15.49 8.25
C CYS A 86 -0.12 -16.76 8.10
N ARG A 87 -0.78 -17.87 7.77
CA ARG A 87 -0.15 -19.14 7.45
C ARG A 87 -0.25 -19.37 5.95
N VAL A 88 0.83 -19.84 5.33
CA VAL A 88 0.80 -20.26 3.94
C VAL A 88 -0.11 -21.48 3.80
N ALA A 89 -1.22 -21.32 3.09
CA ALA A 89 -2.20 -22.37 2.83
C ALA A 89 -1.92 -23.09 1.51
N GLU A 90 -1.43 -22.37 0.50
CA GLU A 90 -1.17 -22.94 -0.83
C GLU A 90 -0.04 -22.15 -1.52
N ILE A 91 0.79 -22.87 -2.25
CA ILE A 91 1.74 -22.33 -3.25
C ILE A 91 1.55 -23.14 -4.52
N ALA A 92 1.20 -22.51 -5.62
CA ALA A 92 0.99 -23.15 -6.92
C ALA A 92 1.57 -22.33 -8.06
N SER A 93 2.16 -22.97 -9.06
CA SER A 93 2.58 -22.30 -10.29
C SER A 93 1.37 -22.02 -11.16
N LEU A 94 1.18 -20.75 -11.56
CA LEU A 94 0.18 -20.36 -12.55
C LEU A 94 0.77 -20.31 -13.96
N THR A 95 2.01 -19.84 -14.06
CA THR A 95 2.79 -19.81 -15.31
C THR A 95 4.24 -20.23 -15.00
N HIS A 96 5.12 -20.15 -15.97
CA HIS A 96 6.56 -20.44 -15.81
C HIS A 96 7.25 -19.47 -14.82
N ASP A 97 6.70 -18.26 -14.58
CA ASP A 97 7.29 -17.22 -13.77
C ASP A 97 6.34 -16.61 -12.75
N ILE A 98 5.07 -17.07 -12.66
CA ILE A 98 4.07 -16.56 -11.71
C ILE A 98 3.64 -17.67 -10.76
N LEU A 99 3.78 -17.40 -9.46
CA LEU A 99 3.28 -18.23 -8.38
C LEU A 99 2.01 -17.62 -7.78
N ARG A 100 1.01 -18.46 -7.52
CA ARG A 100 -0.10 -18.16 -6.64
C ARG A 100 0.25 -18.51 -5.22
N LEU A 101 0.15 -17.53 -4.32
CA LEU A 101 0.35 -17.69 -2.88
C LEU A 101 -0.99 -17.43 -2.19
N LYS A 102 -1.54 -18.43 -1.48
CA LYS A 102 -2.71 -18.24 -0.63
C LYS A 102 -2.33 -18.28 0.83
N LEU A 103 -2.85 -17.33 1.58
CA LEU A 103 -2.58 -17.14 3.00
C LEU A 103 -3.88 -17.23 3.81
N GLU A 104 -3.86 -17.99 4.90
CA GLU A 104 -4.91 -18.04 5.91
C GLU A 104 -4.58 -17.08 7.05
N ILE A 105 -5.51 -16.22 7.45
CA ILE A 105 -5.33 -15.31 8.57
C ILE A 105 -5.49 -16.10 9.86
N VAL A 106 -4.42 -16.18 10.66
CA VAL A 106 -4.38 -16.91 11.95
C VAL A 106 -4.61 -15.96 13.12
N ALA A 107 -4.14 -14.71 13.01
CA ALA A 107 -4.33 -13.68 14.05
C ALA A 107 -4.28 -12.29 13.44
N GLY A 108 -4.92 -11.31 14.11
CA GLY A 108 -4.96 -9.90 13.68
C GLY A 108 -6.13 -9.54 12.77
N GLY A 109 -7.04 -10.49 12.46
CA GLY A 109 -8.28 -10.24 11.71
C GLY A 109 -9.40 -9.63 12.56
N PRO A 110 -10.55 -9.28 11.96
CA PRO A 110 -10.88 -9.46 10.55
C PRO A 110 -10.12 -8.48 9.64
N PHE A 111 -9.96 -8.83 8.37
CA PHE A 111 -9.30 -8.03 7.36
C PHE A 111 -10.27 -7.74 6.22
N THR A 112 -10.51 -6.48 5.98
CA THR A 112 -11.36 -5.98 4.89
C THR A 112 -10.52 -5.14 3.95
N PHE A 113 -10.79 -5.23 2.66
CA PHE A 113 -10.09 -4.46 1.63
C PHE A 113 -10.99 -4.24 0.40
N SER A 114 -10.63 -3.31 -0.47
CA SER A 114 -11.25 -3.11 -1.77
C SER A 114 -10.37 -3.72 -2.87
N ALA A 115 -11.01 -4.29 -3.91
CA ALA A 115 -10.29 -4.85 -5.05
C ALA A 115 -9.39 -3.79 -5.71
N GLY A 116 -8.11 -4.11 -5.89
CA GLY A 116 -7.07 -3.19 -6.37
C GLY A 116 -6.13 -2.66 -5.29
N GLN A 117 -6.47 -2.84 -4.01
CA GLN A 117 -5.54 -2.55 -2.92
C GLN A 117 -4.45 -3.63 -2.82
N TYR A 118 -3.37 -3.30 -2.12
CA TYR A 118 -2.23 -4.17 -1.88
C TYR A 118 -1.97 -4.35 -0.39
N ALA A 119 -1.16 -5.34 -0.06
CA ALA A 119 -0.63 -5.54 1.27
C ALA A 119 0.88 -5.73 1.22
N GLN A 120 1.54 -5.40 2.31
CA GLN A 120 2.96 -5.60 2.50
C GLN A 120 3.20 -6.94 3.20
N LEU A 121 4.02 -7.79 2.59
CA LEU A 121 4.38 -9.11 3.10
C LEU A 121 5.81 -9.10 3.61
N GLU A 122 6.00 -9.59 4.84
CA GLU A 122 7.29 -9.97 5.40
C GLU A 122 7.30 -11.50 5.56
N LEU A 123 8.20 -12.16 4.84
CA LEU A 123 8.24 -13.62 4.72
C LEU A 123 9.39 -14.20 5.54
N PRO A 124 9.24 -15.41 6.11
CA PRO A 124 10.28 -16.04 6.93
C PRO A 124 11.54 -16.35 6.13
N VAL A 125 11.42 -16.53 4.82
CA VAL A 125 12.55 -16.75 3.90
C VAL A 125 13.35 -15.48 3.59
N ALA A 126 12.85 -14.30 4.00
CA ALA A 126 13.51 -13.00 3.84
C ALA A 126 13.16 -12.07 5.01
N PRO A 127 13.56 -12.41 6.26
CA PRO A 127 13.18 -11.65 7.45
C PRO A 127 13.70 -10.22 7.38
N GLY A 128 12.87 -9.27 7.85
CA GLY A 128 13.15 -7.84 7.83
C GLY A 128 13.00 -7.18 6.45
N ILE A 129 12.67 -7.94 5.41
CA ILE A 129 12.44 -7.40 4.07
C ILE A 129 10.95 -7.48 3.74
N CYS A 130 10.30 -6.32 3.71
CA CYS A 130 8.91 -6.20 3.27
C CYS A 130 8.82 -5.98 1.76
N ARG A 131 7.79 -6.55 1.14
CA ARG A 131 7.45 -6.32 -0.28
C ARG A 131 5.96 -6.18 -0.45
N ASP A 132 5.58 -5.30 -1.36
CA ASP A 132 4.20 -4.99 -1.66
C ASP A 132 3.66 -5.93 -2.74
N TYR A 133 2.48 -6.50 -2.48
CA TYR A 133 1.77 -7.36 -3.42
C TYR A 133 0.28 -6.99 -3.43
N SER A 134 -0.27 -6.82 -4.64
CA SER A 134 -1.71 -6.61 -4.80
C SER A 134 -2.48 -7.87 -4.40
N MET A 135 -3.61 -7.68 -3.67
CA MET A 135 -4.54 -8.77 -3.43
C MET A 135 -5.16 -9.20 -4.76
N ALA A 136 -5.12 -10.50 -5.05
CA ALA A 136 -5.63 -11.09 -6.27
C ALA A 136 -6.99 -11.79 -6.08
N ASN A 137 -7.43 -11.93 -4.82
CA ASN A 137 -8.74 -12.51 -4.48
C ASN A 137 -9.82 -11.43 -4.38
N ARG A 138 -11.07 -11.86 -4.43
CA ARG A 138 -12.21 -11.02 -4.08
C ARG A 138 -12.24 -10.76 -2.57
N PRO A 139 -12.72 -9.58 -2.11
CA PRO A 139 -12.78 -9.23 -0.69
C PRO A 139 -13.61 -10.16 0.20
N ASP A 140 -14.57 -10.88 -0.40
CA ASP A 140 -15.46 -11.82 0.28
C ASP A 140 -14.88 -13.24 0.44
N GLN A 141 -13.69 -13.51 -0.10
CA GLN A 141 -13.03 -14.81 0.00
C GLN A 141 -12.26 -14.95 1.31
N PRO A 142 -12.24 -16.15 1.92
CA PRO A 142 -11.66 -16.37 3.25
C PRO A 142 -10.12 -16.35 3.27
N LEU A 143 -9.48 -16.63 2.13
CA LEU A 143 -8.03 -16.65 2.01
C LEU A 143 -7.56 -15.43 1.23
N LEU A 144 -6.46 -14.83 1.68
CA LEU A 144 -5.76 -13.82 0.90
C LEU A 144 -4.98 -14.50 -0.22
N GLU A 145 -5.11 -14.01 -1.44
CA GLU A 145 -4.40 -14.52 -2.60
C GLU A 145 -3.50 -13.44 -3.18
N PHE A 146 -2.27 -13.81 -3.51
CA PHE A 146 -1.27 -12.97 -4.14
C PHE A 146 -0.66 -13.68 -5.33
N HIS A 147 -0.43 -12.95 -6.42
CA HIS A 147 0.32 -13.42 -7.57
C HIS A 147 1.74 -12.86 -7.51
N VAL A 148 2.72 -13.73 -7.35
CA VAL A 148 4.12 -13.36 -7.21
C VAL A 148 4.86 -13.68 -8.49
N ARG A 149 5.34 -12.67 -9.18
CA ARG A 149 6.23 -12.86 -10.32
C ARG A 149 7.65 -13.15 -9.82
N VAL A 150 8.21 -14.28 -10.24
CA VAL A 150 9.56 -14.68 -9.92
C VAL A 150 10.52 -13.95 -10.87
N MET A 151 11.17 -12.91 -10.35
CA MET A 151 12.09 -12.10 -11.13
C MET A 151 13.48 -12.75 -11.20
N PRO A 152 14.13 -12.81 -12.37
CA PRO A 152 15.53 -13.20 -12.47
C PRO A 152 16.41 -12.32 -11.58
N GLY A 153 17.18 -12.93 -10.68
CA GLY A 153 17.99 -12.20 -9.69
C GLY A 153 17.21 -11.54 -8.55
N GLY A 154 15.89 -11.72 -8.49
CA GLY A 154 15.04 -11.18 -7.43
C GLY A 154 15.32 -11.82 -6.08
N SER A 155 15.74 -11.04 -5.09
CA SER A 155 16.13 -11.55 -3.77
C SER A 155 14.97 -12.19 -3.00
N VAL A 156 13.76 -11.64 -3.07
CA VAL A 156 12.58 -12.13 -2.32
C VAL A 156 11.75 -13.10 -3.16
N SER A 157 11.40 -12.75 -4.40
CA SER A 157 10.57 -13.58 -5.27
C SER A 157 11.20 -14.94 -5.57
N HIS A 158 12.53 -14.99 -5.75
CA HIS A 158 13.25 -16.25 -5.91
C HIS A 158 13.18 -17.12 -4.65
N ARG A 159 13.32 -16.53 -3.44
CA ARG A 159 13.20 -17.27 -2.18
C ARG A 159 11.78 -17.79 -1.94
N ILE A 160 10.75 -17.05 -2.36
CA ILE A 160 9.37 -17.54 -2.33
C ILE A 160 9.27 -18.82 -3.17
N ALA A 161 9.85 -18.83 -4.37
CA ALA A 161 9.79 -19.96 -5.28
C ALA A 161 10.56 -21.19 -4.80
N THR A 162 11.68 -21.00 -4.08
CA THR A 162 12.62 -22.09 -3.78
C THR A 162 12.60 -22.54 -2.32
N ALA A 163 12.17 -21.71 -1.38
CA ALA A 163 12.34 -21.96 0.05
C ALA A 163 11.05 -21.86 0.87
N LEU A 164 10.05 -21.04 0.45
CA LEU A 164 8.80 -20.91 1.17
C LEU A 164 7.98 -22.20 1.09
N LYS A 165 7.36 -22.60 2.21
CA LYS A 165 6.60 -23.85 2.30
C LYS A 165 5.19 -23.61 2.82
N VAL A 166 4.27 -24.48 2.45
CA VAL A 166 2.95 -24.55 3.07
C VAL A 166 3.13 -24.79 4.57
N GLY A 167 2.39 -24.03 5.38
CA GLY A 167 2.52 -24.02 6.85
C GLY A 167 3.42 -22.89 7.39
N ASP A 168 4.28 -22.28 6.59
CA ASP A 168 5.11 -21.17 7.03
C ASP A 168 4.28 -19.96 7.47
N MET A 169 4.80 -19.20 8.44
CA MET A 169 4.14 -18.02 8.97
C MET A 169 4.64 -16.76 8.25
N VAL A 170 3.70 -15.97 7.78
CA VAL A 170 3.93 -14.70 7.06
C VAL A 170 3.29 -13.56 7.84
N LYS A 171 3.99 -12.44 7.97
CA LYS A 171 3.41 -11.20 8.48
C LYS A 171 2.88 -10.39 7.30
N VAL A 172 1.61 -10.00 7.41
CA VAL A 172 0.90 -9.22 6.38
C VAL A 172 0.43 -7.92 7.01
N SER A 173 0.78 -6.79 6.40
CA SER A 173 0.36 -5.45 6.83
C SER A 173 -0.45 -4.79 5.73
N GLY A 174 -1.63 -4.29 6.04
CA GLY A 174 -2.53 -3.68 5.07
C GLY A 174 -3.97 -3.57 5.56
N PRO A 175 -4.92 -3.26 4.68
CA PRO A 175 -4.69 -2.97 3.27
C PRO A 175 -4.02 -1.63 3.07
N MET A 176 -3.40 -1.45 1.92
CA MET A 176 -2.72 -0.22 1.49
C MET A 176 -3.15 0.17 0.09
N GLY A 177 -2.94 1.46 -0.24
CA GLY A 177 -3.29 2.01 -1.54
C GLY A 177 -4.76 2.42 -1.66
N THR A 178 -5.00 3.33 -2.59
CA THR A 178 -6.31 3.92 -2.87
C THR A 178 -6.73 3.74 -4.32
N SER A 179 -5.94 3.00 -5.10
CA SER A 179 -6.28 2.58 -6.46
C SER A 179 -7.14 1.32 -6.40
N TYR A 180 -8.45 1.50 -6.34
CA TYR A 180 -9.42 0.40 -6.34
C TYR A 180 -10.61 0.74 -7.25
N LEU A 181 -11.33 -0.28 -7.67
CA LEU A 181 -12.55 -0.13 -8.47
C LEU A 181 -13.58 0.62 -7.63
N ARG A 182 -14.02 1.76 -8.13
CA ARG A 182 -15.13 2.55 -7.56
C ARG A 182 -16.39 2.20 -8.34
N ALA A 183 -17.48 2.00 -7.63
CA ALA A 183 -18.79 1.73 -8.22
C ALA A 183 -19.43 3.01 -8.74
#